data_0fcce5320b418fa4352ad48a8cab996e
#
_entry.id   0fcce5320b418fa4352ad48a8cab996e
#
_cell.length_a   1.000
_cell.length_b   1.000
_cell.length_c   1.000
_cell.angle_alpha   90.00
_cell.angle_beta   90.00
_cell.angle_gamma   90.00
#
_symmetry.space_group_name_H-M   'P 1'
#
loop_
_entity.id
_entity.type
_entity.pdbx_description
1 polymer ?
#
loop_
_entity_poly.entity_id
_entity_poly.type
_entity_poly.pdbx_seq_one_letter_code
_entity_poly.pdbx_strand_id
1 'polypeptide(L)'
;NNWWQIFQAQTFIPNLLTENPFEHLWYISLAFQFYLLWPIVFAFLSIFIKKHNSLFVAIVVLAMASFGLMVFSYKGAESLTYVTMSTGTRLFSMLIGACTALLYPLDRFQMEYKSKLPYEQYLRLIPIVLMFILLFTLGRNEDITYRGGMLLFDLTVAAVILMSVHPKVGTGILFRFKPLT
;
A
#
# COMPACT_ATOMS: atom_id res chain seq x y z
N ASN A 1 6.78 0.44 -18.03
CA ASN A 1 7.96 -0.40 -18.29
C ASN A 1 8.01 -1.70 -17.47
N ASN A 2 7.17 -1.84 -16.43
CA ASN A 2 7.10 -3.04 -15.60
C ASN A 2 6.73 -4.30 -16.42
N TRP A 3 5.76 -4.21 -17.34
CA TRP A 3 5.35 -5.33 -18.21
C TRP A 3 6.46 -5.78 -19.16
N TRP A 4 7.28 -4.86 -19.65
CA TRP A 4 8.44 -5.19 -20.45
C TRP A 4 9.46 -6.03 -19.67
N GLN A 5 9.71 -5.68 -18.42
CA GLN A 5 10.64 -6.42 -17.55
C GLN A 5 10.11 -7.82 -17.22
N ILE A 6 8.80 -7.95 -16.97
CA ILE A 6 8.14 -9.26 -16.78
C ILE A 6 8.30 -10.12 -18.04
N PHE A 7 8.06 -9.53 -19.21
CA PHE A 7 8.20 -10.25 -20.49
C PHE A 7 9.63 -10.70 -20.76
N GLN A 8 10.62 -9.84 -20.49
CA GLN A 8 12.05 -10.18 -20.62
C GLN A 8 12.45 -11.29 -19.65
N ALA A 9 11.99 -11.27 -18.41
CA ALA A 9 12.30 -12.31 -17.43
C ALA A 9 11.69 -13.67 -17.81
N GLN A 10 10.57 -13.69 -18.53
CA GLN A 10 9.94 -14.93 -19.02
C GLN A 10 10.54 -15.41 -20.34
N THR A 11 11.11 -14.52 -21.15
CA THR A 11 11.74 -14.88 -22.40
C THR A 11 13.21 -15.22 -22.11
N PHE A 12 13.53 -16.49 -22.08
CA PHE A 12 14.85 -17.06 -21.82
C PHE A 12 15.87 -16.59 -22.90
N ILE A 13 16.38 -15.40 -22.79
CA ILE A 13 17.57 -14.93 -23.52
C ILE A 13 18.63 -14.55 -22.48
N PRO A 14 19.46 -15.53 -22.02
CA PRO A 14 20.39 -15.31 -20.92
C PRO A 14 21.58 -14.39 -21.21
N ASN A 15 21.78 -13.93 -22.45
CA ASN A 15 23.09 -13.43 -22.89
C ASN A 15 23.10 -12.06 -23.58
N LEU A 16 22.05 -11.27 -23.50
CA LEU A 16 22.10 -9.85 -23.87
C LEU A 16 21.85 -8.99 -22.63
N LEU A 17 22.75 -9.13 -21.67
CA LEU A 17 22.88 -8.28 -20.50
C LEU A 17 23.34 -6.87 -20.92
N THR A 18 22.47 -6.11 -21.50
CA THR A 18 22.49 -4.69 -21.26
C THR A 18 21.78 -4.49 -19.94
N GLU A 19 22.54 -4.26 -18.86
CA GLU A 19 22.00 -3.76 -17.62
C GLU A 19 21.07 -2.59 -17.97
N ASN A 20 19.79 -2.80 -17.80
CA ASN A 20 18.79 -1.79 -18.16
C ASN A 20 18.88 -0.70 -17.09
N PRO A 21 19.46 0.49 -17.36
CA PRO A 21 19.62 1.54 -16.35
C PRO A 21 18.29 2.00 -15.77
N PHE A 22 17.18 1.61 -16.40
CA PHE A 22 15.81 1.91 -16.01
C PHE A 22 15.10 0.77 -15.26
N GLU A 23 15.83 -0.25 -14.83
CA GLU A 23 15.24 -1.38 -14.10
C GLU A 23 14.53 -0.91 -12.83
N HIS A 24 15.08 0.07 -12.14
CA HIS A 24 14.50 0.63 -10.90
C HIS A 24 13.20 1.43 -11.11
N LEU A 25 12.84 1.76 -12.35
CA LEU A 25 11.65 2.57 -12.65
C LEU A 25 10.35 1.76 -12.76
N TRP A 26 10.37 0.45 -12.51
CA TRP A 26 9.15 -0.36 -12.56
C TRP A 26 8.07 0.14 -11.59
N TYR A 27 8.47 0.57 -10.41
CA TYR A 27 7.56 1.11 -9.39
C TYR A 27 6.88 2.41 -9.86
N ILE A 28 7.61 3.32 -10.48
CA ILE A 28 7.06 4.56 -11.02
C ILE A 28 6.04 4.26 -12.12
N SER A 29 6.35 3.31 -13.00
CA SER A 29 5.43 2.86 -14.05
C SER A 29 4.13 2.30 -13.46
N LEU A 30 4.21 1.51 -12.40
CA LEU A 30 3.07 0.94 -11.70
C LEU A 30 2.23 2.04 -11.01
N ALA A 31 2.88 2.96 -10.31
CA ALA A 31 2.21 4.10 -9.67
C ALA A 31 1.49 4.98 -10.71
N PHE A 32 2.13 5.27 -11.86
CA PHE A 32 1.52 6.04 -12.93
C PHE A 32 0.27 5.36 -13.50
N GLN A 33 0.31 4.04 -13.74
CA GLN A 33 -0.85 3.28 -14.18
C GLN A 33 -2.00 3.40 -13.18
N PHE A 34 -1.71 3.29 -11.87
CA PHE A 34 -2.72 3.45 -10.84
C PHE A 34 -3.31 4.87 -10.84
N TYR A 35 -2.48 5.91 -10.82
CA TYR A 35 -2.98 7.29 -10.81
C TYR A 35 -3.80 7.65 -12.04
N LEU A 36 -3.52 7.04 -13.18
CA LEU A 36 -4.29 7.25 -14.41
C LEU A 36 -5.62 6.48 -14.38
N LEU A 37 -5.60 5.22 -13.97
CA LEU A 37 -6.75 4.33 -14.04
C LEU A 37 -7.69 4.49 -12.84
N TRP A 38 -7.15 4.77 -11.66
CA TRP A 38 -7.93 4.84 -10.43
C TRP A 38 -9.06 5.86 -10.44
N PRO A 39 -8.86 7.11 -10.87
CA PRO A 39 -9.97 8.07 -10.96
C PRO A 39 -11.11 7.58 -11.85
N ILE A 40 -10.80 6.90 -12.96
CA ILE A 40 -11.78 6.35 -13.90
C ILE A 40 -12.55 5.21 -13.24
N VAL A 41 -11.84 4.26 -12.62
CA VAL A 41 -12.45 3.13 -11.91
C VAL A 41 -13.30 3.62 -10.74
N PHE A 42 -12.81 4.57 -9.96
CA PHE A 42 -13.54 5.13 -8.83
C PHE A 42 -14.81 5.88 -9.29
N ALA A 43 -14.70 6.70 -10.33
CA ALA A 43 -15.87 7.39 -10.92
C ALA A 43 -16.90 6.38 -11.41
N PHE A 44 -16.47 5.34 -12.13
CA PHE A 44 -17.34 4.28 -12.60
C PHE A 44 -18.06 3.57 -11.44
N LEU A 45 -17.31 3.13 -10.43
CA LEU A 45 -17.87 2.50 -9.23
C LEU A 45 -18.90 3.42 -8.53
N SER A 46 -18.61 4.72 -8.44
CA SER A 46 -19.48 5.71 -7.80
C SER A 46 -20.80 5.95 -8.54
N ILE A 47 -20.85 5.73 -9.85
CA ILE A 47 -22.08 5.80 -10.65
C ILE A 47 -23.02 4.66 -10.26
N PHE A 48 -22.51 3.45 -10.13
CA PHE A 48 -23.31 2.26 -9.84
C PHE A 48 -23.57 2.06 -8.34
N ILE A 49 -22.61 2.44 -7.50
CA ILE A 49 -22.65 2.20 -6.05
C ILE A 49 -22.79 3.54 -5.32
N LYS A 50 -24.03 3.97 -5.10
CA LYS A 50 -24.33 5.24 -4.43
C LYS A 50 -24.10 5.23 -2.92
N LYS A 51 -24.14 4.04 -2.29
CA LYS A 51 -23.96 3.91 -0.84
C LYS A 51 -22.47 3.87 -0.51
N HIS A 52 -22.02 4.77 0.36
CA HIS A 52 -20.61 4.84 0.81
C HIS A 52 -20.07 3.52 1.36
N ASN A 53 -20.85 2.83 2.20
CA ASN A 53 -20.44 1.55 2.77
C ASN A 53 -20.29 0.45 1.70
N SER A 54 -21.17 0.43 0.69
CA SER A 54 -21.08 -0.55 -0.39
C SER A 54 -19.89 -0.26 -1.31
N LEU A 55 -19.57 1.01 -1.54
CA LEU A 55 -18.38 1.42 -2.28
C LEU A 55 -17.10 0.98 -1.54
N PHE A 56 -17.04 1.20 -0.23
CA PHE A 56 -15.94 0.73 0.60
C PHE A 56 -15.76 -0.79 0.49
N VAL A 57 -16.85 -1.56 0.63
CA VAL A 57 -16.81 -3.03 0.52
C VAL A 57 -16.33 -3.45 -0.88
N ALA A 58 -16.77 -2.80 -1.94
CA ALA A 58 -16.34 -3.11 -3.31
C ALA A 58 -14.82 -2.92 -3.47
N ILE A 59 -14.24 -1.85 -2.91
CA ILE A 59 -12.81 -1.59 -2.98
C ILE A 59 -12.04 -2.60 -2.12
N VAL A 60 -12.55 -2.98 -0.94
CA VAL A 60 -11.95 -4.05 -0.12
C VAL A 60 -11.94 -5.38 -0.87
N VAL A 61 -13.03 -5.75 -1.54
CA VAL A 61 -13.10 -6.97 -2.35
C VAL A 61 -12.07 -6.94 -3.49
N LEU A 62 -11.93 -5.81 -4.17
CA LEU A 62 -10.88 -5.63 -5.20
C LEU A 62 -9.47 -5.77 -4.62
N ALA A 63 -9.22 -5.19 -3.44
CA ALA A 63 -7.93 -5.31 -2.76
C ALA A 63 -7.65 -6.77 -2.39
N MET A 64 -8.63 -7.48 -1.84
CA MET A 64 -8.48 -8.90 -1.49
C MET A 64 -8.29 -9.79 -2.71
N ALA A 65 -8.96 -9.49 -3.82
CA ALA A 65 -8.75 -10.21 -5.08
C ALA A 65 -7.31 -10.02 -5.61
N SER A 66 -6.80 -8.79 -5.59
CA SER A 66 -5.42 -8.48 -5.96
C SER A 66 -4.40 -9.18 -5.04
N PHE A 67 -4.64 -9.15 -3.73
CA PHE A 67 -3.82 -9.88 -2.77
C PHE A 67 -3.86 -11.39 -3.02
N GLY A 68 -5.04 -11.96 -3.27
CA GLY A 68 -5.20 -13.35 -3.64
C GLY A 68 -4.40 -13.71 -4.90
N LEU A 69 -4.45 -12.88 -5.94
CA LEU A 69 -3.63 -13.05 -7.14
C LEU A 69 -2.14 -13.08 -6.80
N MET A 70 -1.65 -12.24 -5.89
CA MET A 70 -0.26 -12.26 -5.45
C MET A 70 0.09 -13.60 -4.79
N VAL A 71 -0.70 -14.05 -3.83
CA VAL A 71 -0.45 -15.29 -3.09
C VAL A 71 -0.50 -16.52 -4.02
N PHE A 72 -1.48 -16.60 -4.92
CA PHE A 72 -1.62 -17.72 -5.86
C PHE A 72 -0.54 -17.72 -6.94
N SER A 73 -0.07 -16.54 -7.35
CA SER A 73 1.00 -16.42 -8.36
C SER A 73 2.38 -16.69 -7.79
N TYR A 74 2.55 -16.60 -6.47
CA TYR A 74 3.82 -16.82 -5.83
C TYR A 74 4.15 -18.31 -5.74
N LYS A 75 5.16 -18.73 -6.51
CA LYS A 75 5.66 -20.13 -6.58
C LYS A 75 7.16 -20.23 -6.21
N GLY A 76 7.67 -19.28 -5.44
CA GLY A 76 9.09 -19.19 -5.10
C GLY A 76 9.87 -18.26 -6.04
N ALA A 77 11.19 -18.44 -6.08
CA ALA A 77 12.12 -17.53 -6.78
C ALA A 77 11.79 -17.27 -8.25
N GLU A 78 11.30 -18.27 -8.97
CA GLU A 78 10.97 -18.18 -10.41
C GLU A 78 9.83 -17.18 -10.70
N SER A 79 8.92 -17.00 -9.75
CA SER A 79 7.76 -16.10 -9.89
C SER A 79 7.99 -14.70 -9.33
N LEU A 80 9.13 -14.45 -8.69
CA LEU A 80 9.41 -13.18 -7.98
C LEU A 80 9.24 -11.96 -8.87
N THR A 81 9.82 -11.96 -10.06
CA THR A 81 9.73 -10.84 -11.00
C THR A 81 8.28 -10.53 -11.34
N TYR A 82 7.49 -11.55 -11.64
CA TYR A 82 6.08 -11.37 -11.94
C TYR A 82 5.30 -10.81 -10.74
N VAL A 83 5.43 -11.43 -9.57
CA VAL A 83 4.70 -11.04 -8.37
C VAL A 83 5.11 -9.64 -7.89
N THR A 84 6.39 -9.27 -8.08
CA THR A 84 6.91 -7.96 -7.68
C THR A 84 6.49 -6.85 -8.62
N MET A 85 6.50 -7.08 -9.93
CA MET A 85 6.35 -6.03 -10.94
C MET A 85 4.97 -5.98 -11.60
N SER A 86 4.12 -7.01 -11.42
CA SER A 86 2.79 -7.04 -12.01
C SER A 86 1.86 -6.04 -11.33
N THR A 87 1.12 -5.28 -12.13
CA THR A 87 0.12 -4.33 -11.64
C THR A 87 -0.98 -5.05 -10.86
N GLY A 88 -1.44 -6.21 -11.34
CA GLY A 88 -2.52 -6.97 -10.71
C GLY A 88 -2.18 -7.45 -9.30
N THR A 89 -0.93 -7.86 -9.06
CA THR A 89 -0.47 -8.36 -7.76
C THR A 89 -0.12 -7.26 -6.77
N ARG A 90 0.10 -6.03 -7.24
CA ARG A 90 0.49 -4.86 -6.42
C ARG A 90 -0.63 -3.87 -6.17
N LEU A 91 -1.73 -4.02 -6.89
CA LEU A 91 -2.87 -3.12 -6.79
C LEU A 91 -3.45 -3.05 -5.36
N PHE A 92 -3.41 -4.13 -4.59
CA PHE A 92 -3.95 -4.17 -3.23
C PHE A 92 -3.33 -3.13 -2.30
N SER A 93 -2.01 -2.89 -2.39
CA SER A 93 -1.32 -1.88 -1.56
C SER A 93 -1.90 -0.48 -1.78
N MET A 94 -2.17 -0.13 -3.03
CA MET A 94 -2.76 1.17 -3.38
C MET A 94 -4.24 1.24 -3.01
N LEU A 95 -4.98 0.13 -3.14
CA LEU A 95 -6.38 0.04 -2.75
C LEU A 95 -6.57 0.12 -1.23
N ILE A 96 -5.62 -0.38 -0.42
CA ILE A 96 -5.61 -0.17 1.03
C ILE A 96 -5.53 1.32 1.35
N GLY A 97 -4.69 2.08 0.64
CA GLY A 97 -4.65 3.54 0.76
C GLY A 97 -5.99 4.20 0.41
N ALA A 98 -6.65 3.75 -0.66
CA ALA A 98 -7.97 4.23 -1.04
C ALA A 98 -9.04 3.89 0.01
N CYS A 99 -9.03 2.68 0.57
CA CYS A 99 -9.90 2.28 1.69
C CYS A 99 -9.67 3.19 2.91
N THR A 100 -8.41 3.49 3.22
CA THR A 100 -8.04 4.37 4.32
C THR A 100 -8.62 5.78 4.14
N ALA A 101 -8.56 6.33 2.94
CA ALA A 101 -9.14 7.63 2.61
C ALA A 101 -10.68 7.64 2.72
N LEU A 102 -11.35 6.55 2.37
CA LEU A 102 -12.80 6.42 2.50
C LEU A 102 -13.25 6.26 3.95
N LEU A 103 -12.47 5.56 4.78
CA LEU A 103 -12.79 5.41 6.21
C LEU A 103 -12.74 6.73 6.97
N TYR A 104 -11.82 7.63 6.57
CA TYR A 104 -11.61 8.91 7.22
C TYR A 104 -11.71 10.06 6.24
N PRO A 105 -12.93 10.45 5.81
CA PRO A 105 -13.13 11.65 5.03
C PRO A 105 -12.73 12.89 5.85
N LEU A 106 -12.08 13.84 5.19
CA LEU A 106 -11.50 15.05 5.80
C LEU A 106 -12.49 15.84 6.68
N ASP A 107 -13.78 15.79 6.36
CA ASP A 107 -14.84 16.47 7.11
C ASP A 107 -15.02 15.94 8.53
N ARG A 108 -14.67 14.70 8.79
CA ARG A 108 -14.75 14.10 10.14
C ARG A 108 -13.59 14.50 11.05
N PHE A 109 -12.51 15.02 10.52
CA PHE A 109 -11.38 15.50 11.33
C PHE A 109 -11.71 16.72 12.18
N GLN A 110 -12.78 17.45 11.86
CA GLN A 110 -13.24 18.60 12.63
C GLN A 110 -14.08 18.22 13.84
N MET A 111 -14.58 16.97 13.91
CA MET A 111 -15.33 16.51 15.07
C MET A 111 -14.42 16.32 16.27
N GLU A 112 -14.78 16.98 17.34
CA GLU A 112 -14.09 17.07 18.61
C GLU A 112 -14.03 15.72 19.34
N TYR A 113 -13.00 14.90 19.06
CA TYR A 113 -12.75 13.69 19.84
C TYR A 113 -12.12 14.07 21.18
N LYS A 114 -12.93 14.08 22.23
CA LYS A 114 -12.50 14.28 23.63
C LYS A 114 -11.95 12.97 24.20
N SER A 115 -10.83 12.50 23.72
CA SER A 115 -10.11 11.42 24.38
C SER A 115 -9.22 11.99 25.48
N LYS A 116 -9.39 11.51 26.70
CA LYS A 116 -8.67 11.97 27.89
C LYS A 116 -7.74 10.89 28.47
N LEU A 117 -7.43 9.83 27.72
CA LEU A 117 -6.68 8.72 28.28
C LEU A 117 -5.18 8.91 28.11
N PRO A 118 -4.40 8.94 29.21
CA PRO A 118 -2.96 9.25 29.17
C PRO A 118 -2.14 8.20 28.42
N TYR A 119 -2.64 6.95 28.25
CA TYR A 119 -1.95 5.88 27.56
C TYR A 119 -2.14 5.89 26.04
N GLU A 120 -3.04 6.71 25.51
CA GLU A 120 -3.26 6.79 24.04
C GLU A 120 -2.02 7.20 23.26
N GLN A 121 -1.20 8.08 23.84
CA GLN A 121 0.05 8.48 23.21
C GLN A 121 1.03 7.31 23.03
N TYR A 122 1.02 6.31 23.92
CA TYR A 122 1.85 5.12 23.81
C TYR A 122 1.30 4.11 22.80
N LEU A 123 -0.03 3.96 22.73
CA LEU A 123 -0.67 3.11 21.72
C LEU A 123 -0.34 3.54 20.28
N ARG A 124 -0.04 4.81 20.07
CA ARG A 124 0.35 5.37 18.77
C ARG A 124 1.74 4.95 18.31
N LEU A 125 2.62 4.63 19.24
CA LEU A 125 3.97 4.15 18.90
C LEU A 125 3.95 2.71 18.38
N ILE A 126 2.91 1.92 18.73
CA ILE A 126 2.81 0.51 18.36
C ILE A 126 2.89 0.31 16.83
N PRO A 127 2.07 0.97 15.98
CA PRO A 127 2.17 0.77 14.53
C PRO A 127 3.48 1.27 13.95
N ILE A 128 4.08 2.32 14.52
CA ILE A 128 5.38 2.83 14.07
C ILE A 128 6.47 1.79 14.36
N VAL A 129 6.51 1.25 15.57
CA VAL A 129 7.48 0.21 15.96
C VAL A 129 7.26 -1.05 15.12
N LEU A 130 5.98 -1.46 14.94
CA LEU A 130 5.64 -2.62 14.13
C LEU A 130 6.05 -2.43 12.66
N MET A 131 5.88 -1.24 12.10
CA MET A 131 6.32 -0.91 10.75
C MET A 131 7.84 -1.10 10.58
N PHE A 132 8.64 -0.63 11.56
CA PHE A 132 10.08 -0.83 11.53
C PHE A 132 10.47 -2.30 11.69
N ILE A 133 9.83 -3.04 12.59
CA ILE A 133 10.07 -4.48 12.75
C ILE A 133 9.78 -5.21 11.45
N LEU A 134 8.62 -4.95 10.83
CA LEU A 134 8.25 -5.59 9.56
C LEU A 134 9.20 -5.21 8.43
N LEU A 135 9.66 -3.96 8.36
CA LEU A 135 10.63 -3.52 7.35
C LEU A 135 11.93 -4.34 7.39
N PHE A 136 12.42 -4.64 8.60
CA PHE A 136 13.65 -5.43 8.76
C PHE A 136 13.45 -6.95 8.65
N THR A 137 12.25 -7.45 8.95
CA THR A 137 11.96 -8.89 8.92
C THR A 137 11.54 -9.36 7.53
N LEU A 138 10.70 -8.60 6.83
CA LEU A 138 10.16 -8.98 5.52
C LEU A 138 11.24 -8.94 4.43
N GLY A 139 12.22 -8.05 4.51
CA GLY A 139 13.33 -8.00 3.55
C GLY A 139 14.26 -9.21 3.54
N ARG A 140 14.15 -10.09 4.55
CA ARG A 140 15.02 -11.29 4.71
C ARG A 140 14.33 -12.59 4.32
N ASN A 141 13.01 -12.62 4.28
CA ASN A 141 12.26 -13.85 4.04
C ASN A 141 11.18 -13.61 2.99
N GLU A 142 11.46 -14.04 1.75
CA GLU A 142 10.57 -13.83 0.62
C GLU A 142 9.24 -14.57 0.78
N ASP A 143 9.25 -15.80 1.30
CA ASP A 143 8.04 -16.59 1.50
C ASP A 143 7.05 -15.89 2.42
N ILE A 144 7.51 -15.39 3.57
CA ILE A 144 6.65 -14.66 4.51
C ILE A 144 6.15 -13.36 3.88
N THR A 145 7.01 -12.67 3.15
CA THR A 145 6.70 -11.40 2.49
C THR A 145 5.53 -11.53 1.53
N TYR A 146 5.58 -12.50 0.62
CA TYR A 146 4.56 -12.66 -0.44
C TYR A 146 3.33 -13.48 0.00
N ARG A 147 3.41 -14.25 1.09
CA ARG A 147 2.25 -15.01 1.62
C ARG A 147 1.40 -14.23 2.62
N GLY A 148 1.75 -13.00 2.96
CA GLY A 148 0.91 -12.18 3.85
C GLY A 148 1.64 -11.03 4.53
N GLY A 149 2.97 -11.10 4.65
CA GLY A 149 3.78 -10.07 5.30
C GLY A 149 3.60 -8.69 4.70
N MET A 150 3.47 -8.63 3.37
CA MET A 150 3.25 -7.39 2.64
C MET A 150 1.89 -6.75 2.95
N LEU A 151 0.83 -7.57 3.06
CA LEU A 151 -0.48 -7.08 3.48
C LEU A 151 -0.42 -6.49 4.90
N LEU A 152 0.24 -7.19 5.83
CA LEU A 152 0.44 -6.70 7.19
C LEU A 152 1.22 -5.39 7.23
N PHE A 153 2.25 -5.28 6.40
CA PHE A 153 3.02 -4.04 6.28
C PHE A 153 2.15 -2.88 5.79
N ASP A 154 1.38 -3.08 4.71
CA ASP A 154 0.50 -2.06 4.15
C ASP A 154 -0.59 -1.61 5.14
N LEU A 155 -1.19 -2.55 5.87
CA LEU A 155 -2.16 -2.23 6.93
C LEU A 155 -1.52 -1.44 8.07
N THR A 156 -0.27 -1.77 8.43
CA THR A 156 0.47 -1.05 9.45
C THR A 156 0.78 0.38 9.00
N VAL A 157 1.20 0.56 7.74
CA VAL A 157 1.43 1.89 7.15
C VAL A 157 0.13 2.69 7.11
N ALA A 158 -0.98 2.07 6.71
CA ALA A 158 -2.30 2.70 6.73
C ALA A 158 -2.68 3.18 8.15
N ALA A 159 -2.43 2.37 9.17
CA ALA A 159 -2.65 2.75 10.56
C ALA A 159 -1.77 3.94 10.99
N VAL A 160 -0.49 3.97 10.60
CA VAL A 160 0.42 5.10 10.85
C VAL A 160 -0.10 6.37 10.20
N ILE A 161 -0.55 6.29 8.94
CA ILE A 161 -1.12 7.43 8.21
C ILE A 161 -2.37 7.95 8.92
N LEU A 162 -3.32 7.07 9.28
CA LEU A 162 -4.54 7.45 10.00
C LEU A 162 -4.24 8.15 11.32
N MET A 163 -3.28 7.63 12.08
CA MET A 163 -2.86 8.23 13.34
C MET A 163 -2.16 9.58 13.12
N SER A 164 -1.40 9.74 12.06
CA SER A 164 -0.69 10.98 11.74
C SER A 164 -1.62 12.11 11.30
N VAL A 165 -2.69 11.78 10.60
CA VAL A 165 -3.66 12.76 10.09
C VAL A 165 -4.66 13.18 11.15
N HIS A 166 -4.83 12.42 12.23
CA HIS A 166 -5.79 12.75 13.29
C HIS A 166 -5.36 14.02 14.06
N PRO A 167 -6.17 15.09 14.10
CA PRO A 167 -5.75 16.44 14.55
C PRO A 167 -5.35 16.54 16.02
N LYS A 168 -5.85 15.64 16.90
CA LYS A 168 -5.46 15.59 18.33
C LYS A 168 -4.39 14.56 18.64
N VAL A 169 -4.07 13.75 17.67
CA VAL A 169 -3.02 12.74 17.76
C VAL A 169 -1.66 13.33 17.44
N GLY A 170 -1.61 14.61 17.27
CA GLY A 170 -0.41 15.43 17.07
C GLY A 170 0.90 14.64 17.04
N THR A 171 1.27 14.13 15.86
CA THR A 171 2.67 13.92 15.49
C THR A 171 3.47 15.22 15.59
N GLY A 172 2.82 16.28 16.07
CA GLY A 172 3.43 17.56 16.40
C GLY A 172 4.66 17.45 17.30
N ILE A 173 4.88 16.31 17.98
CA ILE A 173 6.12 16.08 18.72
C ILE A 173 7.24 15.66 17.77
N LEU A 174 6.97 14.84 16.74
CA LEU A 174 7.97 14.38 15.77
C LEU A 174 8.27 15.43 14.68
N PHE A 175 7.28 16.24 14.28
CA PHE A 175 7.42 17.29 13.28
C PHE A 175 7.57 18.70 13.87
N ARG A 176 7.52 18.84 15.19
CA ARG A 176 7.75 20.10 15.93
C ARG A 176 9.23 20.41 16.14
N PHE A 177 10.10 19.82 15.34
CA PHE A 177 11.47 20.26 15.26
C PHE A 177 11.48 21.65 14.60
N LYS A 178 11.73 22.67 15.39
CA LYS A 178 11.90 24.08 15.03
C LYS A 178 12.88 24.44 13.89
N PRO A 179 13.71 23.57 13.33
CA PRO A 179 14.55 23.96 12.19
C PRO A 179 13.85 23.95 10.83
N LEU A 180 12.53 23.72 10.77
CA LEU A 180 11.77 23.69 9.50
C LEU A 180 10.75 24.86 9.40
N THR A 181 10.83 25.85 10.26
CA THR A 181 10.17 27.16 10.15
C THR A 181 11.26 28.23 10.14
#